data_c480ba4028fb15fb32251a1dbbfa363e
#
_entry.id   c480ba4028fb15fb32251a1dbbfa363e
#
_cell.length_a   1.000
_cell.length_b   1.000
_cell.length_c   1.000
_cell.angle_alpha   90.00
_cell.angle_beta   90.00
_cell.angle_gamma   90.00
#
_symmetry.space_group_name_H-M   'P 1'
#
loop_
_entity.id
_entity.type
_entity.pdbx_description
1 polymer ?
#
loop_
_entity_poly.entity_id
_entity_poly.type
_entity_poly.pdbx_seq_one_letter_code
_entity_poly.pdbx_strand_id
1 'polypeptide(L)'
;MEHRGISRKTFLIYLLQFPLFGGIAKYLYGFKPQQHYLLNKFSVAGFYYYKGSEIVKKMEPGEILNMKPEPENVHDKYAVELHYKGTMIGYIPRSDNRHISRLLQQGLNMVCTIREVNPDEDTWHMCKVKVELVA
;
A
#
# COMPACT_ATOMS: atom_id res chain seq x y z
N MET A 1 1.30 -52.24 -18.20
CA MET A 1 0.40 -51.05 -18.37
C MET A 1 1.25 -49.80 -18.25
N GLU A 2 1.55 -49.19 -19.41
CA GLU A 2 2.27 -47.91 -19.44
C GLU A 2 1.30 -46.78 -19.09
N HIS A 3 1.49 -46.15 -17.96
CA HIS A 3 0.85 -44.90 -17.66
C HIS A 3 1.51 -43.79 -18.52
N ARG A 4 0.99 -43.56 -19.71
CA ARG A 4 1.32 -42.37 -20.49
C ARG A 4 0.73 -41.15 -19.77
N GLY A 5 1.54 -40.52 -18.94
CA GLY A 5 1.19 -39.22 -18.36
C GLY A 5 0.93 -38.19 -19.47
N ILE A 6 -0.22 -37.54 -19.44
CA ILE A 6 -0.56 -36.43 -20.33
C ILE A 6 0.45 -35.31 -20.13
N SER A 7 1.10 -34.84 -21.20
CA SER A 7 2.06 -33.72 -21.09
C SER A 7 1.36 -32.44 -20.63
N ARG A 8 2.08 -31.55 -19.93
CA ARG A 8 1.53 -30.26 -19.48
C ARG A 8 0.92 -29.45 -20.63
N LYS A 9 1.49 -29.53 -21.84
CA LYS A 9 0.96 -28.86 -23.03
C LYS A 9 -0.37 -29.46 -23.48
N THR A 10 -0.50 -30.80 -23.48
CA THR A 10 -1.72 -31.51 -23.85
C THR A 10 -2.83 -31.22 -22.82
N PHE A 11 -2.51 -31.17 -21.52
CA PHE A 11 -3.47 -30.85 -20.48
C PHE A 11 -4.03 -29.44 -20.63
N LEU A 12 -3.20 -28.46 -20.95
CA LEU A 12 -3.62 -27.05 -21.19
C LEU A 12 -4.52 -26.93 -22.43
N ILE A 13 -4.25 -27.71 -23.51
CA ILE A 13 -5.08 -27.75 -24.72
C ILE A 13 -6.45 -28.36 -24.42
N TYR A 14 -6.53 -29.41 -23.63
CA TYR A 14 -7.79 -29.99 -23.20
C TYR A 14 -8.61 -29.08 -22.32
N LEU A 15 -7.97 -28.34 -21.42
CA LEU A 15 -8.63 -27.30 -20.58
C LEU A 15 -9.28 -26.19 -21.44
N LEU A 16 -8.66 -25.80 -22.55
CA LEU A 16 -9.16 -24.76 -23.45
C LEU A 16 -10.34 -25.24 -24.33
N GLN A 17 -10.51 -26.56 -24.50
CA GLN A 17 -11.59 -27.15 -25.32
C GLN A 17 -12.91 -27.34 -24.58
N PHE A 18 -12.93 -27.21 -23.24
CA PHE A 18 -14.15 -27.27 -22.44
C PHE A 18 -14.75 -25.89 -22.23
N PRO A 19 -15.98 -25.62 -22.71
CA PRO A 19 -16.62 -24.30 -22.59
C PRO A 19 -16.81 -23.85 -21.14
N LEU A 20 -16.88 -24.77 -20.18
CA LEU A 20 -16.93 -24.49 -18.76
C LEU A 20 -15.61 -23.95 -18.19
N PHE A 21 -14.47 -24.23 -18.79
CA PHE A 21 -13.16 -23.78 -18.37
C PHE A 21 -12.68 -22.54 -19.13
N GLY A 22 -13.28 -22.19 -20.25
CA GLY A 22 -12.96 -20.97 -21.01
C GLY A 22 -13.20 -19.69 -20.21
N GLY A 23 -14.21 -19.68 -19.32
CA GLY A 23 -14.47 -18.58 -18.40
C GLY A 23 -13.40 -18.46 -17.31
N ILE A 24 -12.93 -19.57 -16.78
CA ILE A 24 -11.88 -19.60 -15.73
C ILE A 24 -10.53 -19.22 -16.32
N ALA A 25 -10.19 -19.72 -17.50
CA ALA A 25 -8.96 -19.35 -18.20
C ALA A 25 -8.93 -17.84 -18.51
N LYS A 26 -10.03 -17.27 -19.00
CA LYS A 26 -10.17 -15.82 -19.23
C LYS A 26 -10.01 -15.01 -17.95
N TYR A 27 -10.51 -15.52 -16.83
CA TYR A 27 -10.38 -14.90 -15.51
C TYR A 27 -8.94 -14.97 -15.00
N LEU A 28 -8.24 -16.08 -15.20
CA LEU A 28 -6.84 -16.27 -14.81
C LEU A 28 -5.86 -15.46 -15.69
N TYR A 29 -6.13 -15.35 -16.99
CA TYR A 29 -5.31 -14.56 -17.92
C TYR A 29 -5.55 -13.04 -17.78
N GLY A 30 -6.66 -12.62 -17.18
CA GLY A 30 -6.95 -11.21 -16.90
C GLY A 30 -6.26 -10.65 -15.64
N PHE A 31 -5.61 -11.49 -14.83
CA PHE A 31 -4.92 -11.05 -13.62
C PHE A 31 -3.53 -10.51 -13.99
N LYS A 32 -3.47 -9.23 -14.34
CA LYS A 32 -2.18 -8.52 -14.36
C LYS A 32 -1.73 -8.32 -12.91
N PRO A 33 -0.54 -8.78 -12.51
CA PRO A 33 -0.02 -8.47 -11.18
C PRO A 33 0.04 -6.95 -11.02
N GLN A 34 -0.49 -6.43 -9.92
CA GLN A 34 -0.37 -5.01 -9.60
C GLN A 34 1.11 -4.65 -9.45
N GLN A 35 1.52 -3.61 -10.15
CA GLN A 35 2.87 -3.08 -10.04
C GLN A 35 2.91 -1.94 -9.04
N HIS A 36 3.92 -1.95 -8.19
CA HIS A 36 4.15 -0.93 -7.17
C HIS A 36 5.35 -0.08 -7.57
N TYR A 37 5.13 1.22 -7.64
CA TYR A 37 6.17 2.20 -7.97
C TYR A 37 6.45 3.07 -6.76
N LEU A 38 7.66 3.00 -6.23
CA LEU A 38 8.05 3.81 -5.07
C LEU A 38 8.00 5.31 -5.43
N LEU A 39 7.21 6.06 -4.68
CA LEU A 39 7.16 7.53 -4.80
C LEU A 39 8.08 8.20 -3.78
N ASN A 40 7.97 7.82 -2.50
CA ASN A 40 8.74 8.46 -1.45
C ASN A 40 8.90 7.59 -0.19
N LYS A 41 9.90 7.94 0.62
CA LYS A 41 10.17 7.37 1.94
C LYS A 41 10.38 8.52 2.92
N PHE A 42 9.75 8.44 4.09
CA PHE A 42 9.87 9.46 5.14
C PHE A 42 9.55 8.90 6.52
N SER A 43 9.84 9.68 7.56
CA SER A 43 9.33 9.44 8.91
C SER A 43 8.00 10.17 9.09
N VAL A 44 7.09 9.58 9.85
CA VAL A 44 5.78 10.21 10.14
C VAL A 44 5.98 11.48 10.93
N ALA A 45 5.43 12.59 10.43
CA ALA A 45 5.49 13.89 11.11
C ALA A 45 4.42 13.99 12.20
N GLY A 46 4.76 14.59 13.33
CA GLY A 46 3.82 14.82 14.44
C GLY A 46 3.45 13.55 15.23
N PHE A 47 4.18 12.47 15.07
CA PHE A 47 3.90 11.18 15.70
C PHE A 47 3.72 11.25 17.22
N TYR A 48 4.46 12.12 17.88
CA TYR A 48 4.35 12.36 19.32
C TYR A 48 3.04 13.07 19.72
N TYR A 49 2.61 14.05 18.93
CA TYR A 49 1.42 14.86 19.25
C TYR A 49 0.10 14.14 19.05
N TYR A 50 0.12 13.08 18.25
CA TYR A 50 -1.03 12.21 17.99
C TYR A 50 -0.87 10.89 18.76
N LYS A 51 -1.67 9.90 18.44
CA LYS A 51 -1.69 8.63 19.18
C LYS A 51 -0.53 7.68 18.85
N GLY A 52 0.40 8.09 17.97
CA GLY A 52 1.48 7.23 17.50
C GLY A 52 2.35 6.65 18.62
N SER A 53 2.82 7.49 19.53
CA SER A 53 3.67 7.04 20.65
C SER A 53 2.97 6.07 21.62
N GLU A 54 1.64 6.13 21.72
CA GLU A 54 0.85 5.22 22.56
C GLU A 54 0.68 3.84 21.93
N ILE A 55 0.60 3.77 20.61
CA ILE A 55 0.29 2.55 19.87
C ILE A 55 1.47 1.96 19.13
N VAL A 56 2.63 2.62 19.15
CA VAL A 56 3.83 2.21 18.39
C VAL A 56 4.25 0.76 18.65
N LYS A 57 4.07 0.26 19.87
CA LYS A 57 4.40 -1.12 20.24
C LYS A 57 3.49 -2.16 19.57
N LYS A 58 2.34 -1.74 19.05
CA LYS A 58 1.38 -2.61 18.34
C LYS A 58 1.56 -2.58 16.82
N MET A 59 2.38 -1.65 16.34
CA MET A 59 2.61 -1.45 14.91
C MET A 59 3.76 -2.32 14.43
N GLU A 60 3.62 -2.90 13.25
CA GLU A 60 4.62 -3.78 12.66
C GLU A 60 4.98 -3.34 11.23
N PRO A 61 6.25 -3.56 10.80
CA PRO A 61 6.63 -3.38 9.40
C PRO A 61 5.75 -4.20 8.47
N GLY A 62 5.39 -3.62 7.32
CA GLY A 62 4.50 -4.24 6.34
C GLY A 62 3.03 -3.88 6.50
N GLU A 63 2.61 -3.36 7.64
CA GLU A 63 1.24 -2.87 7.82
C GLU A 63 0.97 -1.59 7.04
N ILE A 64 -0.29 -1.39 6.66
CA ILE A 64 -0.73 -0.27 5.82
C ILE A 64 -1.29 0.87 6.69
N LEU A 65 -0.93 2.09 6.32
CA LEU A 65 -1.52 3.31 6.86
C LEU A 65 -2.50 3.90 5.85
N ASN A 66 -3.66 4.32 6.30
CA ASN A 66 -4.60 5.06 5.48
C ASN A 66 -4.15 6.52 5.35
N MET A 67 -4.12 7.02 4.14
CA MET A 67 -3.80 8.40 3.80
C MET A 67 -5.09 9.18 3.55
N LYS A 68 -5.25 10.31 4.25
CA LYS A 68 -6.40 11.20 4.09
C LYS A 68 -5.93 12.61 3.76
N PRO A 69 -6.07 13.08 2.52
CA PRO A 69 -5.73 14.45 2.16
C PRO A 69 -6.70 15.45 2.79
N GLU A 70 -6.17 16.61 3.18
CA GLU A 70 -6.93 17.72 3.77
C GLU A 70 -6.80 18.98 2.91
N PRO A 71 -7.45 19.07 1.74
CA PRO A 71 -7.34 20.24 0.85
C PRO A 71 -7.86 21.54 1.46
N GLU A 72 -8.74 21.44 2.46
CA GLU A 72 -9.32 22.57 3.19
C GLU A 72 -8.49 23.00 4.42
N ASN A 73 -7.34 22.36 4.66
CA ASN A 73 -6.48 22.73 5.78
C ASN A 73 -5.91 24.15 5.59
N VAL A 74 -6.21 25.03 6.53
CA VAL A 74 -5.82 26.46 6.47
C VAL A 74 -4.32 26.69 6.60
N HIS A 75 -3.60 25.76 7.23
CA HIS A 75 -2.16 25.85 7.44
C HIS A 75 -1.34 25.19 6.32
N ASP A 76 -1.91 24.17 5.68
CA ASP A 76 -1.25 23.44 4.61
C ASP A 76 -2.28 22.70 3.73
N LYS A 77 -2.59 23.26 2.57
CA LYS A 77 -3.52 22.65 1.61
C LYS A 77 -3.06 21.30 1.04
N TYR A 78 -1.81 20.95 1.27
CA TYR A 78 -1.25 19.64 0.86
C TYR A 78 -1.13 18.67 2.04
N ALA A 79 -1.64 19.01 3.21
CA ALA A 79 -1.61 18.13 4.36
C ALA A 79 -2.28 16.78 4.03
N VAL A 80 -1.64 15.70 4.45
CA VAL A 80 -2.16 14.34 4.35
C VAL A 80 -2.03 13.67 5.71
N GLU A 81 -3.16 13.38 6.34
CA GLU A 81 -3.21 12.61 7.58
C GLU A 81 -2.82 11.15 7.34
N LEU A 82 -2.14 10.56 8.31
CA LEU A 82 -1.84 9.13 8.36
C LEU A 82 -2.59 8.47 9.51
N HIS A 83 -3.33 7.41 9.20
CA HIS A 83 -4.14 6.66 10.15
C HIS A 83 -3.72 5.20 10.20
N TYR A 84 -3.51 4.68 11.40
CA TYR A 84 -3.29 3.27 11.69
C TYR A 84 -4.54 2.66 12.28
N LYS A 85 -5.18 1.74 11.58
CA LYS A 85 -6.42 1.06 12.00
C LYS A 85 -7.47 2.03 12.56
N GLY A 86 -7.68 3.15 11.86
CA GLY A 86 -8.66 4.17 12.23
C GLY A 86 -8.17 5.22 13.24
N THR A 87 -6.96 5.08 13.77
CA THR A 87 -6.38 6.05 14.71
C THR A 87 -5.36 6.94 14.01
N MET A 88 -5.53 8.24 14.11
CA MET A 88 -4.59 9.21 13.56
C MET A 88 -3.27 9.16 14.31
N ILE A 89 -2.17 9.01 13.57
CA ILE A 89 -0.82 8.90 14.11
C ILE A 89 0.10 10.06 13.71
N GLY A 90 -0.31 10.89 12.77
CA GLY A 90 0.49 12.01 12.29
C GLY A 90 0.20 12.37 10.85
N TYR A 91 1.16 13.01 10.21
CA TYR A 91 1.09 13.52 8.84
C TYR A 91 2.27 13.06 7.98
N ILE A 92 2.08 13.12 6.68
CA ILE A 92 3.20 13.15 5.74
C ILE A 92 3.95 14.48 5.95
N PRO A 93 5.29 14.49 6.09
CA PRO A 93 6.06 15.72 6.24
C PRO A 93 5.80 16.72 5.11
N ARG A 94 5.84 18.02 5.42
CA ARG A 94 5.63 19.09 4.43
C ARG A 94 6.61 19.03 3.26
N SER A 95 7.82 18.55 3.49
CA SER A 95 8.83 18.34 2.44
C SER A 95 8.40 17.33 1.39
N ASP A 96 7.50 16.40 1.75
CA ASP A 96 7.15 15.21 0.96
C ASP A 96 5.69 15.15 0.53
N ASN A 97 4.82 16.00 1.07
CA ASN A 97 3.37 15.84 0.95
C ASN A 97 2.75 16.37 -0.35
N ARG A 98 3.37 17.34 -0.99
CA ARG A 98 2.74 18.12 -2.08
C ARG A 98 2.31 17.26 -3.27
N HIS A 99 3.20 16.44 -3.79
CA HIS A 99 2.90 15.60 -4.94
C HIS A 99 2.01 14.40 -4.56
N ILE A 100 2.22 13.84 -3.36
CA ILE A 100 1.38 12.75 -2.84
C ILE A 100 -0.07 13.24 -2.68
N SER A 101 -0.26 14.39 -2.04
CA SER A 101 -1.58 15.01 -1.88
C SER A 101 -2.27 15.26 -3.23
N ARG A 102 -1.55 15.80 -4.21
CA ARG A 102 -2.10 16.04 -5.55
C ARG A 102 -2.53 14.76 -6.26
N LEU A 103 -1.73 13.72 -6.18
CA LEU A 103 -2.04 12.43 -6.80
C LEU A 103 -3.23 11.76 -6.12
N LEU A 104 -3.31 11.81 -4.79
CA LEU A 104 -4.47 11.30 -4.03
C LEU A 104 -5.76 12.03 -4.41
N GLN A 105 -5.71 13.36 -4.52
CA GLN A 105 -6.88 14.16 -4.89
C GLN A 105 -7.32 13.92 -6.34
N GLN A 106 -6.43 13.46 -7.21
CA GLN A 106 -6.74 13.04 -8.58
C GLN A 106 -7.29 11.61 -8.65
N GLY A 107 -7.40 10.93 -7.53
CA GLY A 107 -7.95 9.57 -7.46
C GLY A 107 -6.99 8.45 -7.84
N LEU A 108 -5.66 8.73 -7.86
CA LEU A 108 -4.69 7.68 -8.11
C LEU A 108 -4.60 6.72 -6.92
N ASN A 109 -4.44 5.45 -7.23
CA ASN A 109 -4.28 4.40 -6.24
C ASN A 109 -2.88 4.45 -5.65
N MET A 110 -2.78 4.71 -4.36
CA MET A 110 -1.51 4.70 -3.63
C MET A 110 -1.64 3.95 -2.32
N VAL A 111 -0.54 3.35 -1.90
CA VAL A 111 -0.43 2.65 -0.63
C VAL A 111 0.70 3.22 0.20
N CYS A 112 0.44 3.48 1.49
CA CYS A 112 1.44 3.85 2.48
C CYS A 112 1.71 2.64 3.37
N THR A 113 2.96 2.18 3.40
CA THR A 113 3.35 0.98 4.14
C THR A 113 4.41 1.32 5.18
N ILE A 114 4.25 0.78 6.39
CA ILE A 114 5.26 0.88 7.46
C ILE A 114 6.49 0.09 7.03
N ARG A 115 7.64 0.74 7.03
CA ARG A 115 8.93 0.12 6.73
C ARG A 115 9.66 -0.32 7.98
N GLU A 116 9.61 0.52 9.00
CA GLU A 116 10.38 0.36 10.23
C GLU A 116 9.63 1.01 11.38
N VAL A 117 9.58 0.33 12.50
CA VAL A 117 9.03 0.82 13.76
C VAL A 117 10.05 0.59 14.86
N ASN A 118 10.47 1.65 15.54
CA ASN A 118 11.39 1.56 16.66
C ASN A 118 10.90 2.40 17.84
N PRO A 119 10.28 1.77 18.85
CA PRO A 119 9.77 2.46 20.03
C PRO A 119 10.86 3.12 20.90
N ASP A 120 12.10 2.68 20.74
CA ASP A 120 13.24 3.15 21.56
C ASP A 120 13.97 4.34 20.90
N GLU A 121 13.66 4.68 19.65
CA GLU A 121 14.17 5.87 18.99
C GLU A 121 13.42 7.13 19.46
N ASP A 122 13.99 8.30 19.11
CA ASP A 122 13.28 9.55 19.30
C ASP A 122 11.97 9.59 18.48
N THR A 123 11.03 10.40 18.91
CA THR A 123 9.68 10.46 18.32
C THR A 123 9.66 10.85 16.84
N TRP A 124 10.71 11.49 16.34
CA TRP A 124 10.85 11.91 14.94
C TRP A 124 11.20 10.73 14.01
N HIS A 125 11.72 9.65 14.57
CA HIS A 125 12.23 8.49 13.81
C HIS A 125 11.53 7.16 14.18
N MET A 126 10.59 7.19 15.11
CA MET A 126 9.90 5.98 15.58
C MET A 126 9.18 5.21 14.49
N CYS A 127 8.59 5.91 13.54
CA CYS A 127 7.82 5.27 12.46
C CYS A 127 8.28 5.79 11.10
N LYS A 128 8.89 4.90 10.32
CA LYS A 128 9.33 5.18 8.95
C LYS A 128 8.44 4.43 7.96
N VAL A 129 8.01 5.14 6.93
CA VAL A 129 7.05 4.65 5.97
C VAL A 129 7.55 4.83 4.53
N LYS A 130 6.88 4.17 3.59
CA LYS A 130 7.00 4.41 2.16
C LYS A 130 5.63 4.60 1.54
N VAL A 131 5.57 5.41 0.50
CA VAL A 131 4.39 5.57 -0.34
C VAL A 131 4.70 5.05 -1.73
N GLU A 132 3.84 4.19 -2.24
CA GLU A 132 3.94 3.59 -3.57
C GLU A 132 2.67 3.87 -4.37
N LEU A 133 2.84 4.14 -5.66
CA LEU A 133 1.75 4.15 -6.64
C LEU A 133 1.46 2.70 -7.02
N VAL A 134 0.18 2.35 -7.10
CA VAL A 134 -0.30 1.03 -7.49
C VAL A 134 -0.97 1.12 -8.85
N ALA A 135 -0.40 0.42 -9.82
CA ALA A 135 -0.89 0.43 -11.19
C ALA A 135 -1.11 -0.99 -11.76
#